data_cb023196e6741ec6b706476bb0675402
#
_entry.id   cb023196e6741ec6b706476bb0675402
#
_cell.length_a   1.000
_cell.length_b   1.000
_cell.length_c   1.000
_cell.angle_alpha   90.00
_cell.angle_beta   90.00
_cell.angle_gamma   90.00
#
_symmetry.space_group_name_H-M   'P 1'
#
loop_
_entity.id
_entity.type
_entity.pdbx_description
1 polymer ?
#
loop_
_entity_poly.entity_id
_entity_poly.type
_entity_poly.pdbx_seq_one_letter_code
_entity_poly.pdbx_strand_id
1 'polypeptide(L)'
;PFSNRRHWHFIHDSLIELRKELQKLGQSLIIRVGSVRDIFNELSIKFNITSIYVHEETGNQWTYDRDLKVKHWCIEKNILLKEYPTNGIVRNLKNRDDWSKIRNLRMKENLIPNPVSLVPIEGIKIGSIPKKDSPIFKNDFTGKVQKGGRDEALKIIKSFIDDRSKNYLFNISKPGISEKTCSRISPHLTWGTISSKEIIKLLNLKKNNSLQNNKRIYNKNLNAILSRLSWRCHFIQ
;
A
#
# COMPACT_ATOMS: atom_id res chain seq x y z
N PRO A 1 3.33 -17.98 -5.01
CA PRO A 1 2.44 -19.08 -4.57
C PRO A 1 1.15 -18.59 -3.92
N PHE A 2 1.13 -17.36 -3.35
CA PHE A 2 0.02 -16.82 -2.56
C PHE A 2 -0.83 -15.77 -3.30
N SER A 3 -0.51 -15.49 -4.56
CA SER A 3 -1.25 -14.53 -5.40
C SER A 3 -2.00 -15.25 -6.50
N ASN A 4 -3.22 -14.81 -6.76
CA ASN A 4 -4.07 -15.30 -7.82
C ASN A 4 -4.43 -14.19 -8.82
N ARG A 5 -5.19 -14.51 -9.86
CA ARG A 5 -5.60 -13.54 -10.89
C ARG A 5 -6.39 -12.35 -10.32
N ARG A 6 -7.17 -12.55 -9.25
CA ARG A 6 -7.89 -11.44 -8.59
C ARG A 6 -6.95 -10.39 -8.03
N HIS A 7 -5.87 -10.81 -7.35
CA HIS A 7 -4.85 -9.88 -6.85
C HIS A 7 -4.15 -9.18 -8.01
N TRP A 8 -3.84 -9.92 -9.08
CA TRP A 8 -3.20 -9.36 -10.25
C TRP A 8 -4.05 -8.28 -10.93
N HIS A 9 -5.36 -8.47 -11.08
CA HIS A 9 -6.24 -7.43 -11.64
C HIS A 9 -6.13 -6.12 -10.88
N PHE A 10 -6.13 -6.18 -9.55
CA PHE A 10 -5.98 -4.99 -8.72
C PHE A 10 -4.60 -4.34 -8.88
N ILE A 11 -3.53 -5.15 -8.86
CA ILE A 11 -2.16 -4.68 -9.05
C ILE A 11 -1.99 -4.07 -10.44
N HIS A 12 -2.51 -4.71 -11.47
CA HIS A 12 -2.43 -4.26 -12.86
C HIS A 12 -3.03 -2.85 -13.04
N ASP A 13 -4.22 -2.61 -12.51
CA ASP A 13 -4.84 -1.28 -12.55
C ASP A 13 -3.96 -0.23 -11.83
N SER A 14 -3.42 -0.61 -10.68
CA SER A 14 -2.54 0.25 -9.88
C SER A 14 -1.23 0.57 -10.59
N LEU A 15 -0.63 -0.40 -11.29
CA LEU A 15 0.62 -0.20 -12.06
C LEU A 15 0.39 0.68 -13.29
N ILE A 16 -0.74 0.56 -13.96
CA ILE A 16 -1.08 1.43 -15.11
C ILE A 16 -1.20 2.88 -14.66
N GLU A 17 -1.90 3.13 -13.57
CA GLU A 17 -2.06 4.48 -13.01
C GLU A 17 -0.70 5.04 -12.55
N LEU A 18 0.04 4.26 -11.77
CA LEU A 18 1.37 4.66 -11.28
C LEU A 18 2.32 5.00 -12.45
N ARG A 19 2.30 4.20 -13.52
CA ARG A 19 3.11 4.46 -14.72
C ARG A 19 2.78 5.82 -15.34
N LYS A 20 1.48 6.14 -15.48
CA LYS A 20 1.03 7.43 -16.00
C LYS A 20 1.51 8.60 -15.13
N GLU A 21 1.38 8.47 -13.81
CA GLU A 21 1.79 9.52 -12.88
C GLU A 21 3.32 9.73 -12.90
N LEU A 22 4.11 8.66 -12.91
CA LEU A 22 5.57 8.76 -13.01
C LEU A 22 6.03 9.35 -14.35
N GLN A 23 5.35 9.03 -15.46
CA GLN A 23 5.64 9.63 -16.77
C GLN A 23 5.48 11.15 -16.77
N LYS A 24 4.46 11.68 -16.06
CA LYS A 24 4.28 13.13 -15.91
C LYS A 24 5.44 13.80 -15.16
N LEU A 25 6.12 13.06 -14.30
CA LEU A 25 7.28 13.53 -13.54
C LEU A 25 8.61 13.41 -14.31
N GLY A 26 8.61 12.79 -15.49
CA GLY A 26 9.81 12.67 -16.35
C GLY A 26 10.38 11.25 -16.46
N GLN A 27 10.03 10.30 -15.58
CA GLN A 27 10.54 8.94 -15.62
C GLN A 27 9.41 7.91 -15.54
N SER A 28 9.33 7.01 -16.51
CA SER A 28 8.32 5.95 -16.51
C SER A 28 8.62 4.85 -15.48
N LEU A 29 7.55 4.16 -15.02
CA LEU A 29 7.67 2.95 -14.23
C LEU A 29 8.31 1.83 -15.05
N ILE A 30 9.43 1.31 -14.57
CA ILE A 30 10.17 0.20 -15.20
C ILE A 30 9.61 -1.13 -14.68
N ILE A 31 9.18 -2.00 -15.58
CA ILE A 31 8.63 -3.32 -15.25
C ILE A 31 9.58 -4.41 -15.72
N ARG A 32 9.80 -5.39 -14.84
CA ARG A 32 10.50 -6.63 -15.12
C ARG A 32 9.72 -7.79 -14.50
N VAL A 33 9.77 -8.95 -15.12
CA VAL A 33 9.16 -10.20 -14.65
C VAL A 33 10.26 -11.25 -14.53
N GLY A 34 10.47 -11.78 -13.33
CA GLY A 34 11.50 -12.76 -13.06
C GLY A 34 11.98 -12.73 -11.60
N SER A 35 13.10 -13.41 -11.35
CA SER A 35 13.78 -13.34 -10.06
C SER A 35 14.37 -11.94 -9.84
N VAL A 36 14.12 -11.35 -8.66
CA VAL A 36 14.62 -10.00 -8.38
C VAL A 36 16.15 -9.91 -8.42
N ARG A 37 16.85 -10.95 -7.97
CA ARG A 37 18.32 -11.01 -8.00
C ARG A 37 18.86 -11.01 -9.43
N ASP A 38 18.25 -11.80 -10.33
CA ASP A 38 18.67 -11.88 -11.72
C ASP A 38 18.42 -10.57 -12.46
N ILE A 39 17.26 -9.94 -12.19
CA ILE A 39 16.90 -8.63 -12.73
C ILE A 39 17.90 -7.56 -12.27
N PHE A 40 18.25 -7.53 -10.98
CA PHE A 40 19.24 -6.58 -10.48
C PHE A 40 20.64 -6.84 -11.00
N ASN A 41 21.04 -8.11 -11.20
CA ASN A 41 22.30 -8.45 -11.88
C ASN A 41 22.30 -7.89 -13.31
N GLU A 42 21.24 -8.13 -14.09
CA GLU A 42 21.14 -7.60 -15.46
C GLU A 42 21.20 -6.07 -15.50
N LEU A 43 20.50 -5.41 -14.59
CA LEU A 43 20.50 -3.94 -14.52
C LEU A 43 21.86 -3.39 -14.09
N SER A 44 22.55 -4.04 -13.15
CA SER A 44 23.86 -3.60 -12.64
C SER A 44 24.99 -3.71 -13.64
N ILE A 45 24.84 -4.53 -14.70
CA ILE A 45 25.79 -4.60 -15.82
C ILE A 45 25.70 -3.33 -16.67
N LYS A 46 24.51 -2.76 -16.81
CA LYS A 46 24.23 -1.62 -17.71
C LYS A 46 24.19 -0.29 -17.01
N PHE A 47 23.84 -0.27 -15.73
CA PHE A 47 23.61 0.93 -14.95
C PHE A 47 24.38 0.86 -13.64
N ASN A 48 24.95 1.98 -13.22
CA ASN A 48 25.59 2.09 -11.91
C ASN A 48 24.52 2.27 -10.83
N ILE A 49 24.18 1.19 -10.14
CA ILE A 49 23.22 1.20 -9.04
C ILE A 49 23.97 1.48 -7.74
N THR A 50 23.77 2.65 -7.15
CA THR A 50 24.44 3.07 -5.90
C THR A 50 23.58 2.78 -4.66
N SER A 51 22.26 2.81 -4.82
CA SER A 51 21.34 2.61 -3.69
C SER A 51 19.98 2.05 -4.12
N ILE A 52 19.37 1.30 -3.21
CA ILE A 52 18.02 0.75 -3.34
C ILE A 52 17.21 1.19 -2.12
N TYR A 53 16.03 1.74 -2.37
CA TYR A 53 15.09 2.19 -1.33
C TYR A 53 13.84 1.31 -1.37
N VAL A 54 13.51 0.69 -0.25
CA VAL A 54 12.39 -0.23 -0.14
C VAL A 54 11.62 -0.01 1.16
N HIS A 55 10.42 -0.54 1.23
CA HIS A 55 9.73 -0.71 2.51
C HIS A 55 10.12 -2.03 3.18
N GLU A 56 10.15 -2.02 4.51
CA GLU A 56 10.32 -3.25 5.30
C GLU A 56 9.25 -4.27 4.94
N GLU A 57 9.67 -5.50 4.63
CA GLU A 57 8.73 -6.60 4.41
C GLU A 57 8.10 -7.04 5.74
N THR A 58 6.79 -7.11 5.77
CA THR A 58 5.98 -7.52 6.92
C THR A 58 4.95 -8.61 6.55
N GLY A 59 5.12 -9.24 5.40
CA GLY A 59 4.27 -10.30 4.88
C GLY A 59 4.67 -11.69 5.39
N ASN A 60 4.64 -12.66 4.48
CA ASN A 60 4.95 -14.05 4.80
C ASN A 60 6.46 -14.36 4.67
N GLN A 61 6.87 -15.54 5.17
CA GLN A 61 8.26 -15.99 5.15
C GLN A 61 8.87 -15.97 3.74
N TRP A 62 8.12 -16.34 2.70
CA TRP A 62 8.63 -16.35 1.33
C TRP A 62 9.04 -14.95 0.83
N THR A 63 8.23 -13.93 1.14
CA THR A 63 8.55 -12.54 0.78
C THR A 63 9.71 -12.00 1.62
N TYR A 64 9.78 -12.38 2.87
CA TYR A 64 10.90 -12.05 3.75
C TYR A 64 12.23 -12.67 3.27
N ASP A 65 12.24 -13.94 2.91
CA ASP A 65 13.41 -14.64 2.36
C ASP A 65 13.87 -14.01 1.03
N ARG A 66 12.94 -13.55 0.20
CA ARG A 66 13.27 -12.79 -1.01
C ARG A 66 14.04 -11.51 -0.66
N ASP A 67 13.58 -10.76 0.32
CA ASP A 67 14.20 -9.49 0.70
C ASP A 67 15.56 -9.72 1.38
N LEU A 68 15.74 -10.80 2.13
CA LEU A 68 17.06 -11.21 2.62
C LEU A 68 18.04 -11.49 1.48
N LYS A 69 17.60 -12.18 0.42
CA LYS A 69 18.43 -12.41 -0.78
C LYS A 69 18.84 -11.11 -1.46
N VAL A 70 17.94 -10.13 -1.55
CA VAL A 70 18.25 -8.80 -2.06
C VAL A 70 19.27 -8.10 -1.17
N LYS A 71 19.10 -8.17 0.15
CA LYS A 71 20.04 -7.58 1.10
C LYS A 71 21.45 -8.16 0.96
N HIS A 72 21.60 -9.48 0.86
CA HIS A 72 22.89 -10.13 0.62
C HIS A 72 23.50 -9.68 -0.71
N TRP A 73 22.70 -9.63 -1.78
CA TRP A 73 23.16 -9.15 -3.08
C TRP A 73 23.64 -7.69 -3.02
N CYS A 74 22.95 -6.82 -2.27
CA CYS A 74 23.38 -5.43 -2.08
C CYS A 74 24.75 -5.34 -1.37
N ILE A 75 24.97 -6.20 -0.36
CA ILE A 75 26.26 -6.27 0.36
C ILE A 75 27.36 -6.74 -0.60
N GLU A 76 27.12 -7.84 -1.35
CA GLU A 76 28.08 -8.37 -2.36
C GLU A 76 28.50 -7.34 -3.41
N LYS A 77 27.57 -6.45 -3.78
CA LYS A 77 27.77 -5.42 -4.82
C LYS A 77 28.16 -4.05 -4.28
N ASN A 78 28.32 -3.90 -2.96
CA ASN A 78 28.56 -2.63 -2.27
C ASN A 78 27.50 -1.57 -2.60
N ILE A 79 26.22 -1.97 -2.63
CA ILE A 79 25.04 -1.12 -2.90
C ILE A 79 24.35 -0.81 -1.58
N LEU A 80 24.02 0.46 -1.33
CA LEU A 80 23.28 0.87 -0.15
C LEU A 80 21.82 0.38 -0.22
N LEU A 81 21.41 -0.52 0.67
CA LEU A 81 20.00 -0.88 0.86
C LEU A 81 19.41 -0.08 2.02
N LYS A 82 18.40 0.74 1.74
CA LYS A 82 17.70 1.55 2.74
C LYS A 82 16.26 1.10 2.89
N GLU A 83 15.97 0.46 4.03
CA GLU A 83 14.63 -0.03 4.36
C GLU A 83 13.87 1.00 5.19
N TYR A 84 12.63 1.29 4.82
CA TYR A 84 11.73 2.19 5.55
C TYR A 84 10.57 1.44 6.15
N PRO A 85 10.19 1.75 7.40
CA PRO A 85 9.08 1.08 8.05
C PRO A 85 7.76 1.33 7.33
N THR A 86 6.95 0.27 7.28
CA THR A 86 5.60 0.30 6.72
C THR A 86 4.56 0.35 7.83
N ASN A 87 3.56 1.21 7.69
CA ASN A 87 2.48 1.32 8.67
C ASN A 87 2.99 1.54 10.11
N GLY A 88 2.33 0.94 11.11
CA GLY A 88 2.71 1.02 12.51
C GLY A 88 3.43 -0.24 13.02
N ILE A 89 4.04 -1.03 12.11
CA ILE A 89 4.69 -2.29 12.45
C ILE A 89 6.17 -2.03 12.75
N VAL A 90 6.72 -2.72 13.73
CA VAL A 90 8.12 -2.64 14.14
C VAL A 90 8.72 -4.03 14.04
N ARG A 91 9.59 -4.27 13.04
CA ARG A 91 10.27 -5.56 12.90
C ARG A 91 11.22 -5.80 14.08
N ASN A 92 11.36 -7.06 14.50
CA ASN A 92 12.24 -7.49 15.58
C ASN A 92 11.97 -6.80 16.93
N LEU A 93 10.71 -6.46 17.19
CA LEU A 93 10.31 -5.85 18.45
C LEU A 93 10.52 -6.83 19.62
N LYS A 94 11.37 -6.48 20.58
CA LYS A 94 11.68 -7.33 21.73
C LYS A 94 10.55 -7.37 22.75
N ASN A 95 9.86 -6.24 22.95
CA ASN A 95 8.75 -6.11 23.88
C ASN A 95 7.61 -5.30 23.24
N ARG A 96 6.37 -5.72 23.44
CA ARG A 96 5.17 -5.06 22.89
C ARG A 96 4.63 -3.90 23.70
N ASP A 97 5.12 -3.66 24.91
CA ASP A 97 4.55 -2.67 25.85
C ASP A 97 4.52 -1.28 25.25
N ASP A 98 5.59 -0.85 24.59
CA ASP A 98 5.68 0.46 23.96
C ASP A 98 5.21 0.49 22.50
N TRP A 99 4.80 -0.62 21.91
CA TRP A 99 4.44 -0.68 20.50
C TRP A 99 3.35 0.33 20.11
N SER A 100 2.30 0.43 20.91
CA SER A 100 1.19 1.38 20.65
C SER A 100 1.68 2.83 20.62
N LYS A 101 2.64 3.19 21.48
CA LYS A 101 3.26 4.52 21.52
C LYS A 101 4.05 4.79 20.24
N ILE A 102 4.91 3.85 19.83
CA ILE A 102 5.71 3.94 18.60
C ILE A 102 4.79 4.08 17.39
N ARG A 103 3.78 3.20 17.28
CA ARG A 103 2.78 3.25 16.21
C ARG A 103 2.07 4.59 16.15
N ASN A 104 1.63 5.13 17.29
CA ASN A 104 0.87 6.38 17.35
C ASN A 104 1.76 7.59 17.00
N LEU A 105 3.01 7.61 17.42
CA LEU A 105 3.98 8.64 17.00
C LEU A 105 4.15 8.61 15.48
N ARG A 106 4.42 7.43 14.90
CA ARG A 106 4.60 7.24 13.46
C ARG A 106 3.36 7.68 12.66
N MET A 107 2.15 7.44 13.15
CA MET A 107 0.91 7.86 12.48
C MET A 107 0.66 9.38 12.56
N LYS A 108 1.30 10.10 13.48
CA LYS A 108 1.22 11.56 13.61
C LYS A 108 2.22 12.30 12.73
N GLU A 109 3.27 11.66 12.26
CA GLU A 109 4.27 12.28 11.39
C GLU A 109 3.65 12.91 10.14
N ASN A 110 4.34 13.88 9.58
CA ASN A 110 3.92 14.50 8.33
C ASN A 110 3.96 13.52 7.15
N LEU A 111 3.05 13.69 6.21
CA LEU A 111 3.13 13.03 4.92
C LEU A 111 4.31 13.61 4.14
N ILE A 112 5.09 12.75 3.53
CA ILE A 112 6.17 13.17 2.64
C ILE A 112 5.53 13.67 1.34
N PRO A 113 5.89 14.86 0.84
CA PRO A 113 5.37 15.37 -0.42
C PRO A 113 5.84 14.50 -1.59
N ASN A 114 5.03 14.47 -2.65
CA ASN A 114 5.45 13.83 -3.88
C ASN A 114 6.62 14.60 -4.52
N PRO A 115 7.54 13.92 -5.23
CA PRO A 115 8.56 14.59 -6.01
C PRO A 115 7.89 15.46 -7.10
N VAL A 116 8.50 16.59 -7.43
CA VAL A 116 8.02 17.48 -8.49
C VAL A 116 8.51 17.04 -9.88
N SER A 117 9.65 16.37 -9.95
CA SER A 117 10.22 15.82 -11.17
C SER A 117 11.11 14.62 -10.88
N LEU A 118 11.37 13.81 -11.90
CA LEU A 118 12.28 12.68 -11.89
C LEU A 118 13.23 12.82 -13.08
N VAL A 119 14.49 12.53 -12.89
CA VAL A 119 15.47 12.49 -13.97
C VAL A 119 15.31 11.20 -14.74
N PRO A 120 15.10 11.23 -16.08
CA PRO A 120 14.97 10.05 -16.88
C PRO A 120 16.28 9.27 -16.95
N ILE A 121 16.20 7.95 -16.98
CA ILE A 121 17.34 7.08 -17.17
C ILE A 121 17.43 6.73 -18.67
N GLU A 122 18.45 7.23 -19.34
CA GLU A 122 18.67 6.97 -20.77
C GLU A 122 18.97 5.49 -21.02
N GLY A 123 18.52 4.98 -22.16
CA GLY A 123 18.76 3.60 -22.59
C GLY A 123 18.05 2.49 -21.81
N ILE A 124 17.27 2.83 -20.77
CA ILE A 124 16.52 1.82 -20.03
C ILE A 124 15.19 1.48 -20.71
N LYS A 125 14.99 0.20 -21.03
CA LYS A 125 13.70 -0.28 -21.54
C LYS A 125 12.69 -0.28 -20.41
N ILE A 126 11.54 0.35 -20.59
CA ILE A 126 10.50 0.43 -19.54
C ILE A 126 9.79 -0.92 -19.29
N GLY A 127 9.76 -1.81 -20.25
CA GLY A 127 9.07 -3.10 -20.16
C GLY A 127 7.54 -2.96 -20.23
N SER A 128 6.85 -4.04 -20.57
CA SER A 128 5.39 -4.10 -20.60
C SER A 128 4.82 -4.56 -19.25
N ILE A 129 3.65 -4.06 -18.88
CA ILE A 129 2.85 -4.63 -17.79
C ILE A 129 2.16 -5.88 -18.36
N PRO A 130 2.33 -7.08 -17.77
CA PRO A 130 1.65 -8.28 -18.26
C PRO A 130 0.13 -8.09 -18.31
N LYS A 131 -0.54 -8.68 -19.29
CA LYS A 131 -2.00 -8.56 -19.43
C LYS A 131 -2.75 -9.11 -18.21
N LYS A 132 -3.97 -8.66 -17.97
CA LYS A 132 -4.82 -9.12 -16.86
C LYS A 132 -5.08 -10.64 -16.88
N ASP A 133 -5.22 -11.20 -18.07
CA ASP A 133 -5.46 -12.61 -18.34
C ASP A 133 -4.18 -13.45 -18.49
N SER A 134 -3.04 -12.87 -18.16
CA SER A 134 -1.75 -13.56 -18.25
C SER A 134 -1.77 -14.92 -17.56
N PRO A 135 -1.27 -16.00 -18.21
CA PRO A 135 -1.25 -17.35 -17.64
C PRO A 135 -0.32 -17.50 -16.45
N ILE A 136 0.54 -16.51 -16.17
CA ILE A 136 1.39 -16.47 -14.97
C ILE A 136 0.56 -16.58 -13.68
N PHE A 137 -0.69 -16.10 -13.70
CA PHE A 137 -1.57 -16.11 -12.54
C PHE A 137 -2.69 -17.14 -12.69
N LYS A 138 -2.84 -17.99 -11.66
CA LYS A 138 -3.92 -18.99 -11.63
C LYS A 138 -5.29 -18.33 -11.74
N ASN A 139 -6.16 -18.90 -12.59
CA ASN A 139 -7.55 -18.48 -12.73
C ASN A 139 -8.43 -19.30 -11.79
N ASP A 140 -8.45 -18.93 -10.53
CA ASP A 140 -9.25 -19.56 -9.46
C ASP A 140 -10.37 -18.64 -8.95
N PHE A 141 -10.77 -17.67 -9.78
CA PHE A 141 -11.64 -16.60 -9.32
C PHE A 141 -12.75 -16.31 -10.34
N THR A 142 -13.99 -16.35 -9.86
CA THR A 142 -15.21 -15.91 -10.54
C THR A 142 -15.88 -14.83 -9.70
N GLY A 143 -15.92 -13.60 -10.18
CA GLY A 143 -16.59 -12.53 -9.46
C GLY A 143 -16.02 -11.12 -9.73
N LYS A 144 -16.60 -10.12 -9.05
CA LYS A 144 -16.19 -8.73 -9.18
C LYS A 144 -14.94 -8.46 -8.34
N VAL A 145 -13.94 -7.82 -8.93
CA VAL A 145 -12.73 -7.32 -8.27
C VAL A 145 -12.90 -5.84 -8.01
N GLN A 146 -12.45 -5.36 -6.85
CA GLN A 146 -12.27 -3.92 -6.65
C GLN A 146 -11.21 -3.41 -7.63
N LYS A 147 -11.46 -2.26 -8.22
CA LYS A 147 -10.50 -1.58 -9.09
C LYS A 147 -9.31 -1.10 -8.26
N GLY A 148 -8.10 -1.30 -8.78
CA GLY A 148 -6.87 -0.79 -8.18
C GLY A 148 -6.64 0.68 -8.53
N GLY A 149 -5.56 1.23 -7.99
CA GLY A 149 -5.11 2.59 -8.25
C GLY A 149 -5.42 3.56 -7.11
N ARG A 150 -4.67 4.67 -7.12
CA ARG A 150 -4.78 5.71 -6.09
C ARG A 150 -6.07 6.53 -6.22
N ASP A 151 -6.46 6.88 -7.44
CA ASP A 151 -7.70 7.63 -7.69
C ASP A 151 -8.91 6.87 -7.16
N GLU A 152 -8.93 5.55 -7.36
CA GLU A 152 -10.00 4.71 -6.83
C GLU A 152 -9.95 4.63 -5.30
N ALA A 153 -8.76 4.52 -4.70
CA ALA A 153 -8.60 4.58 -3.24
C ALA A 153 -9.17 5.87 -2.65
N LEU A 154 -8.87 7.02 -3.28
CA LEU A 154 -9.37 8.32 -2.85
C LEU A 154 -10.90 8.44 -3.00
N LYS A 155 -11.48 7.95 -4.09
CA LYS A 155 -12.94 7.89 -4.29
C LYS A 155 -13.61 7.04 -3.22
N ILE A 156 -13.08 5.86 -2.96
CA ILE A 156 -13.61 4.92 -1.96
C ILE A 156 -13.56 5.52 -0.56
N ILE A 157 -12.42 6.09 -0.15
CA ILE A 157 -12.32 6.68 1.19
C ILE A 157 -13.17 7.93 1.34
N LYS A 158 -13.25 8.77 0.30
CA LYS A 158 -14.11 9.95 0.31
C LYS A 158 -15.58 9.56 0.45
N SER A 159 -16.08 8.64 -0.37
CA SER A 159 -17.47 8.17 -0.27
C SER A 159 -17.78 7.53 1.09
N PHE A 160 -16.80 6.86 1.71
CA PHE A 160 -16.95 6.33 3.06
C PHE A 160 -17.07 7.44 4.09
N ILE A 161 -16.18 8.43 4.05
CA ILE A 161 -16.17 9.55 4.98
C ILE A 161 -17.43 10.39 4.86
N ASP A 162 -17.88 10.68 3.65
CA ASP A 162 -19.00 11.61 3.42
C ASP A 162 -20.37 10.97 3.65
N ASP A 163 -20.52 9.68 3.39
CA ASP A 163 -21.82 9.01 3.47
C ASP A 163 -21.81 7.66 4.19
N ARG A 164 -21.07 6.66 3.67
CA ARG A 164 -21.17 5.27 4.11
C ARG A 164 -20.78 5.04 5.57
N SER A 165 -19.99 5.94 6.16
CA SER A 165 -19.60 5.86 7.59
C SER A 165 -20.74 6.14 8.57
N LYS A 166 -21.85 6.76 8.17
CA LYS A 166 -22.96 7.16 9.04
C LYS A 166 -23.50 6.00 9.86
N ASN A 167 -23.57 4.81 9.29
CA ASN A 167 -24.08 3.60 9.93
C ASN A 167 -23.01 2.50 10.09
N TYR A 168 -21.73 2.86 10.07
CA TYR A 168 -20.63 1.90 10.04
C TYR A 168 -20.66 0.92 11.20
N LEU A 169 -20.76 1.41 12.45
CA LEU A 169 -20.78 0.56 13.65
C LEU A 169 -21.97 -0.40 13.67
N PHE A 170 -23.13 0.07 13.22
CA PHE A 170 -24.35 -0.76 13.20
C PHE A 170 -24.28 -1.87 12.16
N ASN A 171 -23.53 -1.67 11.07
CA ASN A 171 -23.52 -2.54 9.92
C ASN A 171 -22.23 -3.35 9.74
N ILE A 172 -21.18 -3.09 10.53
CA ILE A 172 -19.87 -3.71 10.36
C ILE A 172 -19.90 -5.25 10.45
N SER A 173 -20.80 -5.80 11.23
CA SER A 173 -20.96 -7.25 11.42
C SER A 173 -22.09 -7.87 10.57
N LYS A 174 -22.64 -7.14 9.60
CA LYS A 174 -23.72 -7.59 8.74
C LYS A 174 -23.21 -7.84 7.32
N PRO A 175 -22.90 -9.11 6.93
CA PRO A 175 -22.28 -9.40 5.62
C PRO A 175 -23.04 -8.85 4.43
N GLY A 176 -24.39 -8.96 4.41
CA GLY A 176 -25.23 -8.56 3.27
C GLY A 176 -25.22 -7.07 2.96
N ILE A 177 -24.90 -6.20 3.93
CA ILE A 177 -24.87 -4.75 3.74
C ILE A 177 -23.47 -4.15 3.95
N SER A 178 -22.50 -4.94 4.40
CA SER A 178 -21.14 -4.48 4.67
C SER A 178 -20.46 -3.92 3.41
N GLU A 179 -20.79 -4.43 2.24
CA GLU A 179 -20.27 -3.92 0.98
C GLU A 179 -20.64 -2.44 0.76
N LYS A 180 -21.85 -2.04 1.15
CA LYS A 180 -22.37 -0.67 1.00
C LYS A 180 -21.99 0.26 2.14
N THR A 181 -21.64 -0.25 3.31
CA THR A 181 -21.46 0.54 4.54
C THR A 181 -20.06 0.48 5.14
N CYS A 182 -19.24 -0.50 4.77
CA CYS A 182 -17.84 -0.59 5.21
C CYS A 182 -16.91 0.25 4.32
N SER A 183 -15.70 0.52 4.82
CA SER A 183 -14.74 1.37 4.12
C SER A 183 -14.25 0.82 2.78
N ARG A 184 -14.18 -0.51 2.64
CA ARG A 184 -13.68 -1.20 1.44
C ARG A 184 -12.23 -0.84 1.07
N ILE A 185 -11.47 -0.29 2.01
CA ILE A 185 -10.12 0.26 1.77
C ILE A 185 -8.99 -0.78 1.93
N SER A 186 -9.29 -1.98 2.46
CA SER A 186 -8.26 -2.98 2.78
C SER A 186 -7.36 -3.39 1.62
N PRO A 187 -7.84 -3.64 0.39
CA PRO A 187 -6.95 -3.93 -0.74
C PRO A 187 -5.99 -2.77 -1.04
N HIS A 188 -6.48 -1.54 -0.96
CA HIS A 188 -5.68 -0.34 -1.19
C HIS A 188 -4.57 -0.16 -0.15
N LEU A 189 -4.84 -0.50 1.12
CA LEU A 189 -3.83 -0.52 2.19
C LEU A 189 -2.82 -1.66 2.02
N THR A 190 -3.26 -2.80 1.47
CA THR A 190 -2.38 -3.95 1.25
C THR A 190 -1.39 -3.69 0.13
N TRP A 191 -1.85 -3.08 -0.96
CA TRP A 191 -1.02 -2.79 -2.13
C TRP A 191 -0.44 -1.36 -2.15
N GLY A 192 -0.63 -0.61 -1.07
CA GLY A 192 0.01 0.69 -0.88
C GLY A 192 -0.49 1.81 -1.80
N THR A 193 -1.66 1.67 -2.44
CA THR A 193 -2.23 2.76 -3.26
C THR A 193 -2.71 3.95 -2.42
N ILE A 194 -2.89 3.75 -1.12
CA ILE A 194 -3.06 4.79 -0.10
C ILE A 194 -2.44 4.31 1.22
N SER A 195 -1.85 5.20 2.01
CA SER A 195 -1.26 4.86 3.29
C SER A 195 -2.25 4.94 4.45
N SER A 196 -2.01 4.13 5.51
CA SER A 196 -2.78 4.24 6.76
C SER A 196 -2.66 5.64 7.39
N LYS A 197 -1.49 6.26 7.31
CA LYS A 197 -1.21 7.61 7.80
C LYS A 197 -2.10 8.65 7.10
N GLU A 198 -2.21 8.55 5.78
CA GLU A 198 -3.06 9.44 4.98
C GLU A 198 -4.54 9.30 5.35
N ILE A 199 -5.05 8.07 5.47
CA ILE A 199 -6.44 7.82 5.88
C ILE A 199 -6.70 8.39 7.27
N ILE A 200 -5.80 8.18 8.23
CA ILE A 200 -5.93 8.72 9.60
C ILE A 200 -6.02 10.25 9.57
N LYS A 201 -5.19 10.92 8.76
CA LYS A 201 -5.28 12.39 8.60
C LYS A 201 -6.62 12.84 8.04
N LEU A 202 -7.09 12.19 6.96
CA LEU A 202 -8.40 12.50 6.36
C LEU A 202 -9.56 12.34 7.36
N LEU A 203 -9.56 11.25 8.12
CA LEU A 203 -10.58 10.99 9.14
C LEU A 203 -10.55 12.03 10.28
N ASN A 204 -9.37 12.41 10.74
CA ASN A 204 -9.22 13.41 11.81
C ASN A 204 -9.63 14.81 11.33
N LEU A 205 -9.26 15.22 10.13
CA LEU A 205 -9.72 16.48 9.54
C LEU A 205 -11.25 16.53 9.47
N LYS A 206 -11.89 15.45 9.02
CA LYS A 206 -13.35 15.41 8.95
C LYS A 206 -14.01 15.45 10.32
N LYS A 207 -13.46 14.79 11.34
CA LYS A 207 -13.95 14.87 12.73
C LYS A 207 -13.93 16.29 13.26
N ASN A 208 -12.84 17.03 13.01
CA ASN A 208 -12.66 18.39 13.51
C ASN A 208 -13.62 19.37 12.82
N ASN A 209 -13.87 19.18 11.52
CA ASN A 209 -14.69 20.06 10.68
C ASN A 209 -16.18 19.68 10.65
N SER A 210 -16.61 18.70 11.42
CA SER A 210 -18.00 18.23 11.43
C SER A 210 -18.92 19.22 12.15
N LEU A 211 -19.78 19.89 11.39
CA LEU A 211 -20.88 20.78 11.86
C LEU A 211 -22.24 20.06 11.99
N GLN A 212 -22.27 18.74 11.91
CA GLN A 212 -23.50 17.94 11.84
C GLN A 212 -24.26 17.90 13.18
N ASN A 213 -25.58 17.96 13.11
CA ASN A 213 -26.49 17.87 14.27
C ASN A 213 -26.28 16.59 15.12
N ASN A 214 -25.74 15.52 14.53
CA ASN A 214 -25.41 14.26 15.22
C ASN A 214 -23.88 14.02 15.32
N LYS A 215 -23.09 15.07 15.57
CA LYS A 215 -21.62 15.02 15.66
C LYS A 215 -21.10 13.88 16.54
N ARG A 216 -21.76 13.59 17.66
CA ARG A 216 -21.37 12.53 18.60
C ARG A 216 -21.41 11.13 17.96
N ILE A 217 -22.53 10.78 17.29
CA ILE A 217 -22.71 9.47 16.64
C ILE A 217 -21.77 9.34 15.46
N TYR A 218 -21.65 10.40 14.65
CA TYR A 218 -20.75 10.42 13.51
C TYR A 218 -19.29 10.22 13.92
N ASN A 219 -18.82 10.95 14.93
CA ASN A 219 -17.47 10.79 15.46
C ASN A 219 -17.23 9.39 16.05
N LYS A 220 -18.26 8.76 16.64
CA LYS A 220 -18.18 7.38 17.13
C LYS A 220 -17.90 6.37 15.99
N ASN A 221 -18.56 6.55 14.84
CA ASN A 221 -18.29 5.74 13.63
C ASN A 221 -16.88 5.98 13.07
N LEU A 222 -16.42 7.24 13.00
CA LEU A 222 -15.05 7.54 12.56
C LEU A 222 -13.99 7.02 13.54
N ASN A 223 -14.24 7.04 14.83
CA ASN A 223 -13.35 6.42 15.83
C ASN A 223 -13.28 4.90 15.66
N ALA A 224 -14.37 4.26 15.28
CA ALA A 224 -14.36 2.83 15.03
C ALA A 224 -13.45 2.44 13.86
N ILE A 225 -13.45 3.18 12.75
CA ILE A 225 -12.52 2.89 11.65
C ILE A 225 -11.06 3.20 12.04
N LEU A 226 -10.80 4.24 12.80
CA LEU A 226 -9.48 4.54 13.35
C LEU A 226 -8.97 3.38 14.22
N SER A 227 -9.83 2.81 15.06
CA SER A 227 -9.53 1.61 15.84
C SER A 227 -9.22 0.41 14.94
N ARG A 228 -9.98 0.17 13.86
CA ARG A 228 -9.70 -0.92 12.91
C ARG A 228 -8.37 -0.76 12.18
N LEU A 229 -7.96 0.47 11.86
CA LEU A 229 -6.63 0.74 11.32
C LEU A 229 -5.52 0.43 12.34
N SER A 230 -5.77 0.67 13.63
CA SER A 230 -4.85 0.25 14.69
C SER A 230 -4.80 -1.28 14.81
N TRP A 231 -5.95 -1.96 14.79
CA TRP A 231 -6.01 -3.41 14.82
C TRP A 231 -5.30 -4.06 13.62
N ARG A 232 -5.41 -3.47 12.43
CA ARG A 232 -4.64 -3.95 11.28
C ARG A 232 -3.14 -4.00 11.58
N CYS A 233 -2.58 -2.93 12.12
CA CYS A 233 -1.17 -2.91 12.51
C CYS A 233 -0.88 -3.92 13.63
N HIS A 234 -1.78 -4.07 14.60
CA HIS A 234 -1.65 -5.01 15.72
C HIS A 234 -1.60 -6.47 15.26
N PHE A 235 -2.44 -6.86 14.30
CA PHE A 235 -2.49 -8.24 13.80
C PHE A 235 -1.33 -8.60 12.87
N ILE A 236 -0.67 -7.61 12.26
CA ILE A 236 0.52 -7.83 11.44
C ILE A 236 1.79 -7.83 12.33
N GLN A 237 1.79 -7.06 13.45
CA GLN A 237 2.87 -7.03 14.45
C GLN A 237 3.08 -8.39 15.12
#